data_4723fa62afe644a5713895148c6606df
#
_entry.id   4723fa62afe644a5713895148c6606df
#
_cell.length_a   1.000
_cell.length_b   1.000
_cell.length_c   1.000
_cell.angle_alpha   90.00
_cell.angle_beta   90.00
_cell.angle_gamma   90.00
#
_symmetry.space_group_name_H-M   'P 1'
#
loop_
_entity.id
_entity.type
_entity.pdbx_description
1 polymer ?
#
loop_
_entity_poly.entity_id
_entity_poly.type
_entity_poly.pdbx_seq_one_letter_code
_entity_poly.pdbx_strand_id
1 'polypeptide(L)'
;MGILKNLEPDKVFEYFEEICSIPHGSRDTDKMTDYLVGFAKKFGLESIRDDRGNVIIFKDASGTEVTEPVILQGHIDMVCEKEDGSDFDFLNDGLKLMIQDGFVTADGTTLGADDGIGVAYMLALLADDSIVHPPLECVFTVDEEIGMLGAEVLDMSVLNGKKMLNIDSEVEGNFVVSCAGGAIAMPSFPIIRRGAQGDRCKIIISGLIGGHSGVEVQMGRANSNVLMASLLKELLYLDDSLRIVAVDGGFKDNAFPIKTTAVIVTKNAGLIEGEIDTVFGNIISDYSETDPDIKISFERIAAGSEEYEALTDVQKAYPLDEMNNLSFIMAFESLPNGIQAMCPDDKSQVQTSLNLGILNTSDDKIDLSYCVRSSVNSDKEKLLQDIEDITRSAGGEMSVEGVYPGWAYDPDSELTKIMCDTYKEMYGKEAVIEMIHAGVECGFFADRIEGLETISFGPNIHDIHTFREKLDIESTKRVWDYIIEVLKKLS
;
A
#
# COMPACT_ATOMS: atom_id res chain seq x y z
N MET A 1 -32.07 18.95 -13.67
CA MET A 1 -31.41 19.83 -12.68
C MET A 1 -30.55 18.92 -11.85
N GLY A 2 -29.26 19.23 -11.68
CA GLY A 2 -28.34 18.41 -10.91
C GLY A 2 -28.78 18.28 -9.44
N ILE A 3 -28.52 17.15 -8.83
CA ILE A 3 -28.86 16.86 -7.43
C ILE A 3 -28.04 17.74 -6.48
N LEU A 4 -26.78 18.04 -6.83
CA LEU A 4 -25.85 18.79 -6.01
C LEU A 4 -25.94 20.32 -6.19
N LYS A 5 -26.77 20.81 -7.09
CA LYS A 5 -26.87 22.22 -7.55
C LYS A 5 -26.99 23.29 -6.45
N ASN A 6 -27.48 22.94 -5.27
CA ASN A 6 -27.69 23.91 -4.19
C ASN A 6 -26.68 23.76 -3.05
N LEU A 7 -25.64 22.96 -3.25
CA LEU A 7 -24.55 22.80 -2.31
C LEU A 7 -23.49 23.87 -2.55
N GLU A 8 -22.82 24.27 -1.48
CA GLU A 8 -21.69 25.20 -1.54
C GLU A 8 -20.39 24.42 -1.17
N PRO A 9 -19.32 24.61 -1.93
CA PRO A 9 -19.10 25.55 -3.05
C PRO A 9 -19.79 25.07 -4.36
N ASP A 10 -20.56 25.95 -4.98
CA ASP A 10 -21.42 25.58 -6.11
C ASP A 10 -20.65 24.98 -7.30
N LYS A 11 -19.48 25.56 -7.65
CA LYS A 11 -18.66 25.09 -8.77
C LYS A 11 -17.98 23.75 -8.48
N VAL A 12 -17.54 23.52 -7.28
CA VAL A 12 -16.93 22.24 -6.88
C VAL A 12 -17.96 21.11 -7.01
N PHE A 13 -19.15 21.30 -6.45
CA PHE A 13 -20.21 20.29 -6.55
C PHE A 13 -20.79 20.15 -7.97
N GLU A 14 -20.78 21.24 -8.78
CA GLU A 14 -21.13 21.16 -10.20
C GLU A 14 -20.18 20.22 -10.95
N TYR A 15 -18.85 20.42 -10.80
CA TYR A 15 -17.85 19.57 -11.44
C TYR A 15 -17.81 18.15 -10.86
N PHE A 16 -17.99 17.99 -9.57
CA PHE A 16 -18.08 16.66 -8.96
C PHE A 16 -19.28 15.87 -9.53
N GLU A 17 -20.46 16.50 -9.69
CA GLU A 17 -21.61 15.88 -10.34
C GLU A 17 -21.35 15.53 -11.81
N GLU A 18 -20.61 16.39 -12.56
CA GLU A 18 -20.17 16.08 -13.92
C GLU A 18 -19.26 14.86 -13.97
N ILE A 19 -18.23 14.79 -13.10
CA ILE A 19 -17.30 13.67 -12.96
C ILE A 19 -18.06 12.38 -12.68
N CYS A 20 -18.92 12.36 -11.68
CA CYS A 20 -19.73 11.18 -11.32
C CYS A 20 -20.66 10.70 -12.45
N SER A 21 -20.98 11.57 -13.43
CA SER A 21 -21.78 11.19 -14.59
C SER A 21 -20.99 10.44 -15.67
N ILE A 22 -19.66 10.44 -15.58
CA ILE A 22 -18.73 9.82 -16.53
C ILE A 22 -18.22 8.52 -15.94
N PRO A 23 -18.36 7.36 -16.60
CA PRO A 23 -17.65 6.14 -16.21
C PRO A 23 -16.14 6.34 -16.22
N HIS A 24 -15.47 6.04 -15.09
CA HIS A 24 -14.03 6.26 -14.90
C HIS A 24 -13.38 5.28 -13.91
N GLY A 25 -13.81 4.03 -13.91
CA GLY A 25 -13.13 2.99 -13.13
C GLY A 25 -11.68 2.78 -13.59
N SER A 26 -10.81 2.31 -12.70
CA SER A 26 -9.41 1.99 -13.03
C SER A 26 -9.33 1.13 -14.29
N ARG A 27 -8.40 1.44 -15.20
CA ARG A 27 -8.22 0.90 -16.56
C ARG A 27 -9.27 1.34 -17.60
N ASP A 28 -10.31 2.07 -17.23
CA ASP A 28 -11.35 2.59 -18.14
C ASP A 28 -11.54 4.10 -17.96
N THR A 29 -10.44 4.84 -17.99
CA THR A 29 -10.37 6.29 -17.72
C THR A 29 -10.42 7.16 -18.98
N ASP A 30 -10.45 6.57 -20.18
CA ASP A 30 -10.39 7.32 -21.46
C ASP A 30 -11.46 8.40 -21.58
N LYS A 31 -12.70 8.14 -21.13
CA LYS A 31 -13.80 9.13 -21.17
C LYS A 31 -13.53 10.32 -20.25
N MET A 32 -12.94 10.06 -19.08
CA MET A 32 -12.58 11.11 -18.14
C MET A 32 -11.38 11.92 -18.63
N THR A 33 -10.37 11.27 -19.21
CA THR A 33 -9.24 11.92 -19.90
C THR A 33 -9.74 12.84 -21.02
N ASP A 34 -10.65 12.36 -21.88
CA ASP A 34 -11.24 13.17 -22.97
C ASP A 34 -12.06 14.35 -22.42
N TYR A 35 -12.76 14.18 -21.30
CA TYR A 35 -13.47 15.25 -20.61
C TYR A 35 -12.50 16.35 -20.16
N LEU A 36 -11.37 16.01 -19.51
CA LEU A 36 -10.36 16.97 -19.03
C LEU A 36 -9.71 17.74 -20.18
N VAL A 37 -9.34 17.06 -21.27
CA VAL A 37 -8.81 17.72 -22.47
C VAL A 37 -9.87 18.65 -23.08
N GLY A 38 -11.13 18.22 -23.14
CA GLY A 38 -12.26 19.05 -23.59
C GLY A 38 -12.48 20.26 -22.68
N PHE A 39 -12.34 20.09 -21.37
CA PHE A 39 -12.42 21.16 -20.38
C PHE A 39 -11.31 22.21 -20.61
N ALA A 40 -10.05 21.79 -20.71
CA ALA A 40 -8.94 22.70 -20.97
C ALA A 40 -9.18 23.52 -22.24
N LYS A 41 -9.62 22.87 -23.31
CA LYS A 41 -9.96 23.56 -24.57
C LYS A 41 -11.11 24.54 -24.40
N LYS A 42 -12.15 24.22 -23.63
CA LYS A 42 -13.33 25.11 -23.37
C LYS A 42 -12.90 26.41 -22.69
N PHE A 43 -11.94 26.32 -21.77
CA PHE A 43 -11.43 27.49 -21.02
C PHE A 43 -10.18 28.12 -21.64
N GLY A 44 -9.69 27.61 -22.79
CA GLY A 44 -8.52 28.16 -23.50
C GLY A 44 -7.19 27.92 -22.78
N LEU A 45 -7.14 26.88 -21.94
CA LEU A 45 -5.96 26.48 -21.18
C LEU A 45 -5.07 25.54 -22.00
N GLU A 46 -3.75 25.63 -21.80
CA GLU A 46 -2.80 24.65 -22.32
C GLU A 46 -2.94 23.32 -21.58
N SER A 47 -2.85 22.21 -22.31
CA SER A 47 -2.88 20.89 -21.72
C SER A 47 -1.99 19.90 -22.44
N ILE A 48 -1.45 18.94 -21.71
CA ILE A 48 -0.69 17.79 -22.20
C ILE A 48 -1.46 16.52 -21.79
N ARG A 49 -1.65 15.61 -22.73
CA ARG A 49 -2.11 14.24 -22.48
C ARG A 49 -1.00 13.29 -22.87
N ASP A 50 -0.64 12.36 -21.99
CA ASP A 50 0.30 11.29 -22.33
C ASP A 50 -0.39 10.04 -22.92
N ASP A 51 0.41 9.05 -23.34
CA ASP A 51 -0.09 7.81 -23.93
C ASP A 51 -0.81 6.91 -22.93
N ARG A 52 -0.61 7.10 -21.62
CA ARG A 52 -1.30 6.35 -20.57
C ARG A 52 -2.68 6.92 -20.26
N GLY A 53 -2.89 8.20 -20.53
CA GLY A 53 -4.12 8.91 -20.25
C GLY A 53 -3.99 9.96 -19.14
N ASN A 54 -2.81 10.15 -18.54
CA ASN A 54 -2.58 11.26 -17.62
C ASN A 54 -2.78 12.59 -18.35
N VAL A 55 -3.29 13.60 -17.63
CA VAL A 55 -3.49 14.94 -18.17
C VAL A 55 -2.83 15.97 -17.26
N ILE A 56 -2.11 16.94 -17.86
CA ILE A 56 -1.61 18.11 -17.15
C ILE A 56 -2.28 19.33 -17.78
N ILE A 57 -2.86 20.22 -16.96
CA ILE A 57 -3.48 21.47 -17.40
C ILE A 57 -2.75 22.63 -16.73
N PHE A 58 -2.32 23.61 -17.55
CA PHE A 58 -1.59 24.79 -17.08
C PHE A 58 -2.50 26.01 -17.04
N LYS A 59 -2.36 26.81 -15.97
CA LYS A 59 -3.07 28.07 -15.82
C LYS A 59 -2.09 29.18 -15.39
N ASP A 60 -2.10 30.31 -16.06
CA ASP A 60 -1.32 31.48 -15.68
C ASP A 60 -1.74 32.04 -14.32
N ALA A 61 -0.83 32.72 -13.62
CA ALA A 61 -1.12 33.38 -12.35
C ALA A 61 -2.30 34.34 -12.43
N SER A 62 -3.08 34.44 -11.37
CA SER A 62 -4.17 35.39 -11.21
C SER A 62 -3.97 36.26 -9.96
N GLY A 63 -4.03 37.59 -10.13
CA GLY A 63 -3.99 38.52 -9.00
C GLY A 63 -2.65 38.65 -8.27
N THR A 64 -1.56 38.13 -8.83
CA THR A 64 -0.21 38.14 -8.25
C THR A 64 0.86 38.28 -9.35
N GLU A 65 2.07 38.72 -8.96
CA GLU A 65 3.27 38.76 -9.79
C GLU A 65 4.21 37.55 -9.57
N VAL A 66 3.82 36.59 -8.75
CA VAL A 66 4.59 35.34 -8.50
C VAL A 66 4.63 34.54 -9.80
N THR A 67 5.82 34.05 -10.13
CA THR A 67 6.07 33.26 -11.35
C THR A 67 6.41 31.81 -11.11
N GLU A 68 6.67 31.42 -9.86
CA GLU A 68 6.92 30.03 -9.49
C GLU A 68 5.60 29.27 -9.44
N PRO A 69 5.42 28.18 -10.22
CA PRO A 69 4.17 27.44 -10.23
C PRO A 69 3.97 26.63 -8.95
N VAL A 70 2.70 26.39 -8.66
CA VAL A 70 2.26 25.38 -7.68
C VAL A 70 1.64 24.20 -8.43
N ILE A 71 2.08 23.01 -8.11
CA ILE A 71 1.50 21.77 -8.62
C ILE A 71 0.30 21.40 -7.76
N LEU A 72 -0.85 21.16 -8.40
CA LEU A 72 -2.02 20.52 -7.79
C LEU A 72 -2.15 19.13 -8.39
N GLN A 73 -2.37 18.11 -7.58
CA GLN A 73 -2.40 16.74 -8.09
C GLN A 73 -3.51 15.92 -7.43
N GLY A 74 -4.14 15.06 -8.23
CA GLY A 74 -5.11 14.06 -7.84
C GLY A 74 -5.36 13.05 -8.95
N HIS A 75 -5.92 11.89 -8.62
CA HIS A 75 -6.20 10.84 -9.60
C HIS A 75 -7.63 10.88 -10.12
N ILE A 76 -7.84 10.33 -11.34
CA ILE A 76 -9.14 10.41 -12.03
C ILE A 76 -9.86 9.07 -12.13
N ASP A 77 -9.23 7.99 -11.71
CA ASP A 77 -9.86 6.68 -11.63
C ASP A 77 -10.53 6.47 -10.26
N MET A 78 -11.38 5.47 -10.17
CA MET A 78 -12.07 5.09 -8.93
C MET A 78 -12.17 3.57 -8.80
N VAL A 79 -12.24 3.08 -7.56
CA VAL A 79 -12.61 1.70 -7.25
C VAL A 79 -14.08 1.45 -7.62
N CYS A 80 -14.34 0.35 -8.33
CA CYS A 80 -15.66 -0.04 -8.81
C CYS A 80 -16.27 -1.14 -7.94
N GLU A 81 -16.92 -0.79 -6.83
CA GLU A 81 -17.61 -1.70 -5.94
C GLU A 81 -19.12 -1.41 -5.91
N LYS A 82 -19.96 -2.45 -5.84
CA LYS A 82 -21.42 -2.32 -5.79
C LYS A 82 -22.07 -3.31 -4.84
N GLU A 83 -23.25 -2.98 -4.38
CA GLU A 83 -24.06 -3.86 -3.53
C GLU A 83 -24.39 -5.17 -4.26
N ASP A 84 -24.43 -6.27 -3.52
CA ASP A 84 -24.77 -7.59 -4.05
C ASP A 84 -26.15 -7.59 -4.73
N GLY A 85 -26.16 -8.05 -5.99
CA GLY A 85 -27.39 -8.10 -6.79
C GLY A 85 -27.72 -6.82 -7.56
N SER A 86 -26.87 -5.79 -7.51
CA SER A 86 -27.01 -4.59 -8.34
C SER A 86 -26.71 -4.87 -9.82
N ASP A 87 -27.56 -4.37 -10.71
CA ASP A 87 -27.37 -4.44 -12.18
C ASP A 87 -26.54 -3.27 -12.72
N PHE A 88 -25.96 -2.41 -11.87
CA PHE A 88 -25.18 -1.24 -12.27
C PHE A 88 -23.97 -1.64 -13.13
N ASP A 89 -23.74 -0.94 -14.24
CA ASP A 89 -22.65 -1.17 -15.17
C ASP A 89 -21.65 -0.01 -15.14
N PHE A 90 -20.55 -0.16 -14.40
CA PHE A 90 -19.50 0.86 -14.27
C PHE A 90 -18.85 1.27 -15.61
N LEU A 91 -18.96 0.47 -16.66
CA LEU A 91 -18.42 0.83 -17.99
C LEU A 91 -19.32 1.80 -18.76
N ASN A 92 -20.62 1.81 -18.46
CA ASN A 92 -21.62 2.52 -19.27
C ASN A 92 -22.51 3.48 -18.48
N ASP A 93 -22.76 3.22 -17.19
CA ASP A 93 -23.67 4.02 -16.38
C ASP A 93 -22.92 5.10 -15.58
N GLY A 94 -23.47 6.30 -15.52
CA GLY A 94 -23.07 7.32 -14.54
C GLY A 94 -23.65 7.03 -13.16
N LEU A 95 -22.92 7.43 -12.12
CA LEU A 95 -23.31 7.20 -10.73
C LEU A 95 -24.64 7.91 -10.39
N LYS A 96 -25.47 7.26 -9.58
CA LYS A 96 -26.75 7.82 -9.10
C LYS A 96 -26.54 8.48 -7.75
N LEU A 97 -26.21 9.77 -7.77
CA LEU A 97 -25.92 10.53 -6.56
C LEU A 97 -27.15 10.73 -5.67
N MET A 98 -26.93 10.75 -4.36
CA MET A 98 -27.92 11.05 -3.33
C MET A 98 -27.31 12.01 -2.30
N ILE A 99 -28.17 12.77 -1.62
CA ILE A 99 -27.80 13.56 -0.43
C ILE A 99 -28.50 12.95 0.75
N GLN A 100 -27.76 12.52 1.76
CA GLN A 100 -28.28 11.92 2.97
C GLN A 100 -27.50 12.37 4.20
N ASP A 101 -28.19 12.88 5.21
CA ASP A 101 -27.62 13.23 6.54
C ASP A 101 -26.36 14.13 6.51
N GLY A 102 -26.28 15.06 5.54
CA GLY A 102 -25.13 15.96 5.38
C GLY A 102 -24.00 15.40 4.50
N PHE A 103 -24.21 14.24 3.88
CA PHE A 103 -23.27 13.60 2.98
C PHE A 103 -23.80 13.49 1.55
N VAL A 104 -22.89 13.51 0.59
CA VAL A 104 -23.12 13.00 -0.76
C VAL A 104 -22.74 11.53 -0.78
N THR A 105 -23.56 10.69 -1.41
CA THR A 105 -23.34 9.24 -1.58
C THR A 105 -23.91 8.77 -2.92
N ALA A 106 -23.64 7.54 -3.33
CA ALA A 106 -24.19 6.92 -4.52
C ALA A 106 -25.16 5.77 -4.17
N ASP A 107 -26.16 5.51 -5.03
CA ASP A 107 -27.17 4.48 -4.85
C ASP A 107 -26.61 3.08 -5.11
N GLY A 108 -26.13 2.43 -4.05
CA GLY A 108 -25.65 1.04 -4.07
C GLY A 108 -24.31 0.82 -4.81
N THR A 109 -23.51 1.87 -5.01
CA THR A 109 -22.18 1.82 -5.61
C THR A 109 -21.19 2.66 -4.82
N THR A 110 -19.88 2.46 -5.04
CA THR A 110 -18.86 3.45 -4.70
C THR A 110 -19.22 4.82 -5.27
N LEU A 111 -18.79 5.88 -4.60
CA LEU A 111 -19.08 7.27 -4.99
C LEU A 111 -17.98 7.86 -5.88
N GLY A 112 -16.72 7.37 -5.72
CA GLY A 112 -15.55 7.96 -6.38
C GLY A 112 -15.24 9.37 -5.89
N ALA A 113 -15.52 9.67 -4.61
CA ALA A 113 -15.06 10.91 -3.99
C ALA A 113 -13.55 10.92 -3.78
N ASP A 114 -13.00 9.76 -3.56
CA ASP A 114 -11.59 9.40 -3.66
C ASP A 114 -11.26 9.06 -5.12
N ASP A 115 -10.55 9.91 -5.90
CA ASP A 115 -10.17 11.31 -5.64
C ASP A 115 -10.94 12.30 -6.54
N GLY A 116 -12.19 11.93 -6.95
CA GLY A 116 -13.04 12.78 -7.80
C GLY A 116 -13.30 14.15 -7.19
N ILE A 117 -13.26 14.31 -5.85
CA ILE A 117 -13.43 15.62 -5.21
C ILE A 117 -12.18 16.49 -5.33
N GLY A 118 -10.97 15.91 -5.26
CA GLY A 118 -9.72 16.62 -5.55
C GLY A 118 -9.69 17.11 -6.99
N VAL A 119 -10.10 16.26 -7.92
CA VAL A 119 -10.29 16.65 -9.34
C VAL A 119 -11.29 17.80 -9.46
N ALA A 120 -12.43 17.76 -8.77
CA ALA A 120 -13.44 18.82 -8.82
C ALA A 120 -12.93 20.16 -8.27
N TYR A 121 -12.11 20.16 -7.20
CA TYR A 121 -11.45 21.36 -6.70
C TYR A 121 -10.52 21.96 -7.76
N MET A 122 -9.70 21.14 -8.41
CA MET A 122 -8.78 21.60 -9.45
C MET A 122 -9.55 22.19 -10.64
N LEU A 123 -10.63 21.56 -11.09
CA LEU A 123 -11.48 22.09 -12.17
C LEU A 123 -12.15 23.42 -11.80
N ALA A 124 -12.60 23.57 -10.56
CA ALA A 124 -13.18 24.83 -10.08
C ALA A 124 -12.14 25.97 -10.07
N LEU A 125 -10.90 25.69 -9.62
CA LEU A 125 -9.79 26.65 -9.68
C LEU A 125 -9.42 27.03 -11.13
N LEU A 126 -9.35 26.04 -12.02
CA LEU A 126 -9.03 26.25 -13.43
C LEU A 126 -10.10 27.11 -14.16
N ALA A 127 -11.36 27.03 -13.74
CA ALA A 127 -12.47 27.73 -14.36
C ALA A 127 -12.71 29.15 -13.82
N ASP A 128 -12.10 29.54 -12.69
CA ASP A 128 -12.38 30.84 -12.03
C ASP A 128 -11.15 31.76 -12.04
N ASP A 129 -11.23 32.83 -12.82
CA ASP A 129 -10.19 33.83 -12.92
C ASP A 129 -10.24 34.90 -11.80
N SER A 130 -11.20 34.83 -10.90
CA SER A 130 -11.34 35.75 -9.77
C SER A 130 -10.53 35.35 -8.54
N ILE A 131 -10.10 34.08 -8.47
CA ILE A 131 -9.30 33.57 -7.38
C ILE A 131 -7.84 34.00 -7.55
N VAL A 132 -7.22 34.46 -6.46
CA VAL A 132 -5.80 34.82 -6.45
C VAL A 132 -4.97 33.57 -6.27
N HIS A 133 -4.08 33.27 -7.23
CA HIS A 133 -3.19 32.11 -7.19
C HIS A 133 -1.92 32.31 -8.01
N PRO A 134 -0.78 31.66 -7.67
CA PRO A 134 0.41 31.60 -8.54
C PRO A 134 0.08 30.83 -9.83
N PRO A 135 0.99 30.70 -10.82
CA PRO A 135 0.76 29.79 -11.93
C PRO A 135 0.44 28.38 -11.40
N LEU A 136 -0.53 27.69 -12.02
CA LEU A 136 -0.94 26.35 -11.62
C LEU A 136 -0.53 25.30 -12.65
N GLU A 137 -0.02 24.18 -12.17
CA GLU A 137 0.24 22.96 -12.92
C GLU A 137 -0.65 21.86 -12.34
N CYS A 138 -1.86 21.70 -12.92
CA CYS A 138 -2.84 20.71 -12.43
C CYS A 138 -2.58 19.36 -13.09
N VAL A 139 -2.17 18.36 -12.31
CA VAL A 139 -1.81 17.01 -12.75
C VAL A 139 -2.92 16.05 -12.37
N PHE A 140 -3.45 15.36 -13.36
CA PHE A 140 -4.51 14.36 -13.25
C PHE A 140 -3.94 13.01 -13.67
N THR A 141 -3.79 12.11 -12.74
CA THR A 141 -3.22 10.77 -12.95
C THR A 141 -4.29 9.72 -13.15
N VAL A 142 -3.94 8.62 -13.80
CA VAL A 142 -4.80 7.46 -14.03
C VAL A 142 -4.28 6.23 -13.28
N ASP A 143 -5.19 5.27 -13.00
CA ASP A 143 -4.83 3.96 -12.45
C ASP A 143 -4.04 4.04 -11.12
N GLU A 144 -4.36 5.01 -10.25
CA GLU A 144 -3.81 5.11 -8.91
C GLU A 144 -4.17 3.89 -8.09
N GLU A 145 -5.46 3.54 -8.06
CA GLU A 145 -6.13 2.52 -7.24
C GLU A 145 -5.65 1.08 -7.50
N ILE A 146 -4.92 0.89 -8.59
CA ILE A 146 -4.34 -0.40 -8.98
C ILE A 146 -2.81 -0.39 -9.00
N GLY A 147 -2.21 0.58 -8.27
CA GLY A 147 -0.78 0.65 -8.02
C GLY A 147 -0.07 1.88 -8.59
N MET A 148 -0.76 3.03 -8.69
CA MET A 148 -0.17 4.33 -9.09
C MET A 148 0.47 4.29 -10.49
N LEU A 149 -0.11 3.51 -11.42
CA LEU A 149 0.49 3.21 -12.72
C LEU A 149 0.59 4.45 -13.63
N GLY A 150 -0.29 5.44 -13.42
CA GLY A 150 -0.21 6.72 -14.11
C GLY A 150 1.00 7.54 -13.69
N ALA A 151 1.18 7.74 -12.38
CA ALA A 151 2.31 8.48 -11.83
C ALA A 151 3.65 7.81 -12.14
N GLU A 152 3.69 6.46 -12.19
CA GLU A 152 4.90 5.70 -12.54
C GLU A 152 5.48 6.10 -13.90
N VAL A 153 4.63 6.37 -14.91
CA VAL A 153 5.07 6.62 -16.28
C VAL A 153 5.01 8.10 -16.69
N LEU A 154 4.43 8.96 -15.84
CA LEU A 154 4.28 10.38 -16.14
C LEU A 154 5.63 11.06 -16.36
N ASP A 155 5.76 11.82 -17.47
CA ASP A 155 6.90 12.70 -17.70
C ASP A 155 6.78 13.98 -16.87
N MET A 156 7.43 13.97 -15.72
CA MET A 156 7.44 15.11 -14.79
C MET A 156 8.43 16.22 -15.19
N SER A 157 9.23 16.03 -16.23
CA SER A 157 10.20 17.04 -16.70
C SER A 157 9.54 18.32 -17.26
N VAL A 158 8.25 18.25 -17.55
CA VAL A 158 7.45 19.39 -18.02
C VAL A 158 6.96 20.28 -16.88
N LEU A 159 7.04 19.79 -15.63
CA LEU A 159 6.64 20.51 -14.42
C LEU A 159 7.80 21.41 -13.92
N ASN A 160 7.45 22.60 -13.49
CA ASN A 160 8.41 23.59 -12.99
C ASN A 160 8.18 23.91 -11.50
N GLY A 161 7.00 23.60 -10.98
CA GLY A 161 6.64 23.82 -9.59
C GLY A 161 7.54 23.06 -8.62
N LYS A 162 7.82 23.70 -7.48
CA LYS A 162 8.59 23.10 -6.37
C LYS A 162 7.73 22.92 -5.11
N LYS A 163 6.48 23.33 -5.17
CA LYS A 163 5.48 23.11 -4.12
C LYS A 163 4.31 22.35 -4.74
N MET A 164 3.95 21.21 -4.15
CA MET A 164 2.85 20.38 -4.63
C MET A 164 1.81 20.15 -3.52
N LEU A 165 0.56 20.35 -3.89
CA LEU A 165 -0.62 20.06 -3.10
C LEU A 165 -1.31 18.84 -3.72
N ASN A 166 -1.15 17.68 -3.14
CA ASN A 166 -1.91 16.48 -3.47
C ASN A 166 -3.21 16.51 -2.67
N ILE A 167 -4.36 16.30 -3.33
CA ILE A 167 -5.68 16.47 -2.70
C ILE A 167 -6.37 15.11 -2.62
N ASP A 168 -5.68 14.15 -2.04
CA ASP A 168 -5.98 12.72 -2.09
C ASP A 168 -5.93 12.08 -0.68
N SER A 169 -6.37 12.83 0.34
CA SER A 169 -6.52 12.32 1.71
C SER A 169 -7.96 12.46 2.18
N GLU A 170 -8.40 11.56 3.08
CA GLU A 170 -9.82 11.37 3.42
C GLU A 170 -10.19 11.92 4.80
N VAL A 171 -9.27 12.62 5.49
CA VAL A 171 -9.50 13.17 6.83
C VAL A 171 -9.13 14.64 6.87
N GLU A 172 -10.13 15.50 7.04
CA GLU A 172 -9.93 16.95 7.16
C GLU A 172 -9.04 17.29 8.35
N GLY A 173 -7.98 18.07 8.07
CA GLY A 173 -7.03 18.53 9.09
C GLY A 173 -5.90 17.55 9.38
N ASN A 174 -5.88 16.38 8.75
CA ASN A 174 -4.71 15.51 8.70
C ASN A 174 -3.90 15.89 7.45
N PHE A 175 -2.61 16.09 7.64
CA PHE A 175 -1.65 16.41 6.58
C PHE A 175 -0.62 15.32 6.48
N VAL A 176 -0.70 14.54 5.40
CA VAL A 176 0.30 13.51 5.10
C VAL A 176 1.54 14.19 4.54
N VAL A 177 2.68 13.97 5.18
CA VAL A 177 3.98 14.61 4.87
C VAL A 177 5.08 13.58 4.57
N SER A 178 4.72 12.31 4.55
CA SER A 178 5.65 11.20 4.26
C SER A 178 4.86 9.95 3.87
N CYS A 179 5.40 9.16 2.95
CA CYS A 179 4.85 7.85 2.61
C CYS A 179 5.96 6.82 2.41
N ALA A 180 5.63 5.54 2.65
CA ALA A 180 6.57 4.47 2.33
C ALA A 180 6.53 4.14 0.84
N GLY A 181 7.71 4.05 0.22
CA GLY A 181 7.90 3.30 -1.00
C GLY A 181 7.83 1.80 -0.74
N GLY A 182 7.65 1.02 -1.78
CA GLY A 182 7.53 -0.42 -1.66
C GLY A 182 8.27 -1.21 -2.72
N ALA A 183 8.39 -2.51 -2.46
CA ALA A 183 8.84 -3.51 -3.42
C ALA A 183 8.37 -4.90 -2.96
N ILE A 184 8.12 -5.80 -3.90
CA ILE A 184 7.93 -7.22 -3.63
C ILE A 184 9.22 -7.95 -3.97
N ALA A 185 9.91 -8.45 -2.93
CA ALA A 185 11.10 -9.27 -3.09
C ALA A 185 10.71 -10.75 -3.06
N MET A 186 11.15 -11.52 -4.06
CA MET A 186 10.78 -12.92 -4.26
C MET A 186 12.03 -13.82 -4.29
N PRO A 187 12.58 -14.18 -3.12
CA PRO A 187 13.60 -15.21 -3.02
C PRO A 187 13.08 -16.56 -3.45
N SER A 188 13.86 -17.28 -4.26
CA SER A 188 13.57 -18.64 -4.74
C SER A 188 14.79 -19.54 -4.49
N PHE A 189 14.59 -20.64 -3.78
CA PHE A 189 15.63 -21.59 -3.40
C PHE A 189 15.42 -22.89 -4.17
N PRO A 190 16.25 -23.20 -5.17
CA PRO A 190 16.21 -24.49 -5.84
C PRO A 190 16.57 -25.59 -4.84
N ILE A 191 15.80 -26.69 -4.83
CA ILE A 191 15.98 -27.79 -3.89
C ILE A 191 16.31 -29.10 -4.60
N ILE A 192 17.22 -29.85 -3.98
CA ILE A 192 17.52 -31.23 -4.36
C ILE A 192 16.86 -32.14 -3.34
N ARG A 193 16.18 -33.17 -3.80
CA ARG A 193 15.49 -34.12 -2.95
C ARG A 193 16.16 -35.49 -2.99
N ARG A 194 16.26 -36.12 -1.83
CA ARG A 194 16.82 -37.49 -1.69
C ARG A 194 16.05 -38.27 -0.65
N GLY A 195 16.06 -39.61 -0.81
CA GLY A 195 15.44 -40.49 0.16
C GLY A 195 16.06 -40.33 1.56
N ALA A 196 15.23 -40.21 2.58
CA ALA A 196 15.63 -40.24 3.96
C ALA A 196 14.74 -41.28 4.71
N GLN A 197 15.32 -41.90 5.76
CA GLN A 197 14.58 -42.81 6.65
C GLN A 197 14.06 -42.02 7.85
N GLY A 198 12.87 -42.33 8.29
CA GLY A 198 12.25 -41.75 9.47
C GLY A 198 10.73 -41.65 9.36
N ASP A 199 10.12 -41.14 10.41
CA ASP A 199 8.69 -40.83 10.45
C ASP A 199 8.42 -39.53 9.74
N ARG A 200 7.32 -39.44 8.97
CA ARG A 200 6.80 -38.18 8.48
C ARG A 200 5.95 -37.53 9.56
N CYS A 201 6.18 -36.26 9.77
CA CYS A 201 5.45 -35.48 10.75
C CYS A 201 4.99 -34.17 10.15
N LYS A 202 3.84 -33.68 10.60
CA LYS A 202 3.25 -32.39 10.23
C LYS A 202 3.29 -31.48 11.44
N ILE A 203 3.80 -30.30 11.24
CA ILE A 203 3.85 -29.19 12.22
C ILE A 203 2.96 -28.09 11.71
N ILE A 204 2.07 -27.57 12.56
CA ILE A 204 1.22 -26.43 12.21
C ILE A 204 1.36 -25.36 13.30
N ILE A 205 1.73 -24.15 12.90
CA ILE A 205 1.63 -22.95 13.71
C ILE A 205 0.37 -22.21 13.25
N SER A 206 -0.50 -21.81 14.20
CA SER A 206 -1.78 -21.15 13.91
C SER A 206 -2.29 -20.34 15.10
N GLY A 207 -3.43 -19.66 14.93
CA GLY A 207 -4.04 -18.88 16.00
C GLY A 207 -3.53 -17.43 16.08
N LEU A 208 -2.74 -16.98 15.10
CA LEU A 208 -2.27 -15.61 15.02
C LEU A 208 -3.42 -14.68 14.58
N ILE A 209 -3.36 -13.41 14.98
CA ILE A 209 -4.38 -12.40 14.67
C ILE A 209 -4.30 -11.98 13.22
N GLY A 210 -3.08 -11.81 12.68
CA GLY A 210 -2.87 -11.29 11.32
C GLY A 210 -3.06 -9.78 11.23
N GLY A 211 -3.33 -9.27 10.02
CA GLY A 211 -3.54 -7.86 9.74
C GLY A 211 -2.68 -7.35 8.57
N HIS A 212 -2.80 -6.06 8.25
CA HIS A 212 -2.08 -5.44 7.16
C HIS A 212 -0.64 -5.10 7.58
N SER A 213 0.37 -5.60 6.84
CA SER A 213 1.79 -5.47 7.20
C SER A 213 2.37 -4.05 7.04
N GLY A 214 1.62 -3.11 6.45
CA GLY A 214 1.97 -1.69 6.38
C GLY A 214 1.39 -0.93 7.56
N VAL A 215 0.09 -0.61 7.50
CA VAL A 215 -0.58 0.28 8.47
C VAL A 215 -0.68 -0.28 9.90
N GLU A 216 -0.50 -1.60 10.10
CA GLU A 216 -0.55 -2.25 11.41
C GLU A 216 0.80 -2.81 11.85
N VAL A 217 1.91 -2.49 11.16
CA VAL A 217 3.23 -3.04 11.46
C VAL A 217 3.71 -2.70 12.88
N GLN A 218 3.36 -1.52 13.40
CA GLN A 218 3.68 -1.08 14.75
C GLN A 218 2.93 -1.84 15.84
N MET A 219 1.91 -2.65 15.51
CA MET A 219 1.20 -3.48 16.49
C MET A 219 2.05 -4.62 17.04
N GLY A 220 3.21 -4.90 16.41
CA GLY A 220 4.16 -5.92 16.87
C GLY A 220 3.61 -7.34 16.80
N ARG A 221 2.68 -7.62 15.86
CA ARG A 221 2.07 -8.93 15.69
C ARG A 221 3.05 -9.97 15.14
N ALA A 222 2.83 -11.22 15.53
CA ALA A 222 3.63 -12.33 15.08
C ALA A 222 3.38 -12.66 13.59
N ASN A 223 4.41 -13.25 12.97
CA ASN A 223 4.37 -13.79 11.61
C ASN A 223 4.60 -15.30 11.67
N SER A 224 3.62 -16.11 11.27
CA SER A 224 3.71 -17.58 11.40
C SER A 224 4.82 -18.21 10.55
N ASN A 225 5.21 -17.57 9.41
CA ASN A 225 6.33 -18.04 8.59
C ASN A 225 7.66 -17.86 9.33
N VAL A 226 7.84 -16.72 9.99
CA VAL A 226 9.04 -16.40 10.79
C VAL A 226 9.13 -17.32 12.02
N LEU A 227 8.01 -17.53 12.71
CA LEU A 227 7.96 -18.47 13.83
C LEU A 227 8.32 -19.90 13.39
N MET A 228 7.88 -20.32 12.19
CA MET A 228 8.24 -21.63 11.63
C MET A 228 9.74 -21.69 11.28
N ALA A 229 10.33 -20.61 10.76
CA ALA A 229 11.77 -20.58 10.49
C ALA A 229 12.59 -20.81 11.76
N SER A 230 12.30 -20.05 12.82
CA SER A 230 12.94 -20.19 14.13
C SER A 230 12.74 -21.58 14.72
N LEU A 231 11.51 -22.12 14.62
CA LEU A 231 11.21 -23.46 15.10
C LEU A 231 12.00 -24.55 14.36
N LEU A 232 12.03 -24.52 13.04
CA LEU A 232 12.76 -25.51 12.23
C LEU A 232 14.25 -25.50 12.53
N LYS A 233 14.84 -24.33 12.78
CA LYS A 233 16.24 -24.19 13.21
C LYS A 233 16.48 -24.86 14.57
N GLU A 234 15.66 -24.55 15.57
CA GLU A 234 15.79 -25.16 16.91
C GLU A 234 15.57 -26.69 16.89
N LEU A 235 14.60 -27.17 16.11
CA LEU A 235 14.36 -28.57 15.92
C LEU A 235 15.51 -29.29 15.19
N LEU A 236 16.18 -28.61 14.23
CA LEU A 236 17.36 -29.15 13.55
C LEU A 236 18.55 -29.30 14.53
N TYR A 237 18.71 -28.39 15.51
CA TYR A 237 19.72 -28.52 16.56
C TYR A 237 19.38 -29.67 17.52
N LEU A 238 18.10 -29.91 17.76
CA LEU A 238 17.64 -31.02 18.62
C LEU A 238 17.80 -32.37 17.92
N ASP A 239 17.53 -32.46 16.62
CA ASP A 239 17.61 -33.66 15.79
C ASP A 239 18.20 -33.32 14.39
N ASP A 240 19.47 -33.66 14.21
CA ASP A 240 20.21 -33.45 12.96
C ASP A 240 19.72 -34.31 11.78
N SER A 241 18.84 -35.31 12.07
CA SER A 241 18.20 -36.14 11.04
C SER A 241 16.97 -35.46 10.39
N LEU A 242 16.49 -34.32 10.94
CA LEU A 242 15.32 -33.60 10.44
C LEU A 242 15.55 -33.10 8.99
N ARG A 243 14.60 -33.45 8.13
CA ARG A 243 14.58 -32.96 6.71
C ARG A 243 13.19 -32.46 6.36
N ILE A 244 13.13 -31.27 5.75
CA ILE A 244 11.89 -30.68 5.23
C ILE A 244 11.40 -31.50 4.03
N VAL A 245 10.10 -31.72 3.98
CA VAL A 245 9.38 -32.23 2.81
C VAL A 245 8.70 -31.06 2.08
N ALA A 246 7.96 -30.25 2.85
CA ALA A 246 7.30 -29.04 2.39
C ALA A 246 7.16 -28.05 3.56
N VAL A 247 7.15 -26.75 3.26
CA VAL A 247 6.82 -25.70 4.21
C VAL A 247 6.04 -24.63 3.46
N ASP A 248 4.81 -24.33 3.94
CA ASP A 248 3.86 -23.47 3.25
C ASP A 248 3.11 -22.58 4.24
N GLY A 249 2.94 -21.29 3.91
CA GLY A 249 2.23 -20.35 4.76
C GLY A 249 1.94 -19.00 4.11
N GLY A 250 0.83 -18.37 4.52
CA GLY A 250 0.38 -17.08 4.00
C GLY A 250 -0.28 -17.15 2.63
N PHE A 251 -0.97 -16.06 2.26
CA PHE A 251 -1.72 -15.94 1.00
C PHE A 251 -1.52 -14.61 0.28
N LYS A 252 -1.04 -13.58 1.01
CA LYS A 252 -0.77 -12.25 0.48
C LYS A 252 0.54 -11.73 1.05
N ASP A 253 1.32 -11.07 0.23
CA ASP A 253 2.60 -10.46 0.63
C ASP A 253 2.44 -9.30 1.64
N ASN A 254 1.36 -8.51 1.49
CA ASN A 254 1.06 -7.36 2.34
C ASN A 254 0.23 -7.69 3.60
N ALA A 255 0.08 -8.97 3.96
CA ALA A 255 -0.63 -9.40 5.17
C ALA A 255 0.26 -10.26 6.07
N PHE A 256 0.12 -10.12 7.39
CA PHE A 256 0.77 -11.03 8.33
C PHE A 256 0.20 -12.44 8.20
N PRO A 257 1.03 -13.46 7.91
CA PRO A 257 0.58 -14.84 7.85
C PRO A 257 0.07 -15.34 9.21
N ILE A 258 -1.12 -15.90 9.24
CA ILE A 258 -1.78 -16.39 10.45
C ILE A 258 -1.61 -17.89 10.69
N LYS A 259 -1.09 -18.58 9.67
CA LYS A 259 -0.89 -20.05 9.71
C LYS A 259 0.24 -20.45 8.78
N THR A 260 1.12 -21.34 9.29
CA THR A 260 2.17 -21.99 8.50
C THR A 260 2.21 -23.46 8.83
N THR A 261 2.38 -24.28 7.80
CA THR A 261 2.46 -25.75 7.93
C THR A 261 3.81 -26.22 7.41
N ALA A 262 4.50 -27.08 8.15
CA ALA A 262 5.67 -27.81 7.69
C ALA A 262 5.43 -29.32 7.74
N VAL A 263 5.87 -30.02 6.70
CA VAL A 263 5.98 -31.48 6.69
C VAL A 263 7.45 -31.82 6.71
N ILE A 264 7.84 -32.68 7.67
CA ILE A 264 9.22 -33.08 7.88
C ILE A 264 9.36 -34.59 7.89
N VAL A 265 10.58 -35.12 7.70
CA VAL A 265 11.00 -36.46 7.99
C VAL A 265 12.06 -36.42 9.07
N THR A 266 11.93 -37.26 10.10
CA THR A 266 12.88 -37.36 11.21
C THR A 266 13.00 -38.81 11.73
N LYS A 267 14.20 -39.16 12.19
CA LYS A 267 14.41 -40.49 12.86
C LYS A 267 13.97 -40.46 14.32
N ASN A 268 13.84 -39.29 14.92
CA ASN A 268 13.60 -39.11 16.35
C ASN A 268 12.26 -38.38 16.61
N ALA A 269 11.19 -38.78 15.91
CA ALA A 269 9.87 -38.16 16.05
C ALA A 269 9.37 -38.06 17.50
N GLY A 270 9.65 -39.07 18.33
CA GLY A 270 9.30 -39.06 19.75
C GLY A 270 10.07 -38.04 20.58
N LEU A 271 11.31 -37.69 20.20
CA LEU A 271 12.09 -36.63 20.84
C LEU A 271 11.47 -35.28 20.50
N ILE A 272 11.19 -35.03 19.22
CA ILE A 272 10.55 -33.79 18.79
C ILE A 272 9.18 -33.62 19.46
N GLU A 273 8.34 -34.66 19.46
CA GLU A 273 7.02 -34.66 20.09
C GLU A 273 7.07 -34.31 21.59
N GLY A 274 8.13 -34.75 22.30
CA GLY A 274 8.32 -34.46 23.73
C GLY A 274 8.82 -33.07 24.04
N GLU A 275 9.52 -32.40 23.11
CA GLU A 275 10.20 -31.13 23.37
C GLU A 275 9.58 -29.92 22.62
N ILE A 276 8.77 -30.17 21.58
CA ILE A 276 8.30 -29.13 20.67
C ILE A 276 7.52 -28.00 21.38
N ASP A 277 6.69 -28.33 22.35
CA ASP A 277 5.92 -27.35 23.12
C ASP A 277 6.83 -26.45 23.97
N THR A 278 7.90 -27.01 24.53
CA THR A 278 8.89 -26.27 25.32
C THR A 278 9.70 -25.34 24.41
N VAL A 279 10.19 -25.86 23.28
CA VAL A 279 10.95 -25.09 22.29
C VAL A 279 10.09 -23.96 21.75
N PHE A 280 8.87 -24.26 21.34
CA PHE A 280 7.96 -23.27 20.76
C PHE A 280 7.52 -22.22 21.78
N GLY A 281 7.25 -22.62 23.03
CA GLY A 281 6.92 -21.69 24.10
C GLY A 281 8.00 -20.61 24.33
N ASN A 282 9.28 -20.97 24.19
CA ASN A 282 10.37 -20.01 24.26
C ASN A 282 10.37 -19.03 23.08
N ILE A 283 10.04 -19.51 21.86
CA ILE A 283 10.00 -18.69 20.64
C ILE A 283 8.88 -17.65 20.70
N ILE A 284 7.71 -18.01 21.22
CA ILE A 284 6.53 -17.13 21.24
C ILE A 284 6.39 -16.29 22.50
N SER A 285 7.35 -16.34 23.44
CA SER A 285 7.27 -15.64 24.73
C SER A 285 6.98 -14.14 24.58
N ASP A 286 7.54 -13.50 23.55
CA ASP A 286 7.43 -12.06 23.31
C ASP A 286 6.10 -11.65 22.68
N TYR A 287 5.29 -12.60 22.21
CA TYR A 287 4.00 -12.35 21.52
C TYR A 287 2.77 -12.60 22.40
N SER A 288 2.96 -12.86 23.70
CA SER A 288 1.86 -13.22 24.62
C SER A 288 0.76 -12.15 24.74
N GLU A 289 1.08 -10.88 24.51
CA GLU A 289 0.13 -9.76 24.53
C GLU A 289 -0.49 -9.46 23.18
N THR A 290 0.30 -9.58 22.09
CA THR A 290 -0.13 -9.23 20.74
C THR A 290 -0.87 -10.36 20.02
N ASP A 291 -0.52 -11.61 20.32
CA ASP A 291 -1.10 -12.81 19.70
C ASP A 291 -1.32 -13.91 20.75
N PRO A 292 -2.25 -13.75 21.70
CA PRO A 292 -2.41 -14.66 22.86
C PRO A 292 -2.88 -16.08 22.51
N ASP A 293 -3.46 -16.27 21.31
CA ASP A 293 -4.03 -17.56 20.87
C ASP A 293 -3.08 -18.37 19.99
N ILE A 294 -1.79 -17.98 19.90
CA ILE A 294 -0.79 -18.77 19.15
C ILE A 294 -0.70 -20.17 19.69
N LYS A 295 -0.74 -21.14 18.80
CA LYS A 295 -0.64 -22.57 19.13
C LYS A 295 0.15 -23.33 18.08
N ILE A 296 0.75 -24.42 18.53
CA ILE A 296 1.41 -25.41 17.70
C ILE A 296 0.68 -26.74 17.76
N SER A 297 0.69 -27.47 16.66
CA SER A 297 0.36 -28.90 16.65
C SER A 297 1.45 -29.73 15.99
N PHE A 298 1.68 -30.94 16.49
CA PHE A 298 2.59 -31.90 15.92
C PHE A 298 1.86 -33.24 15.75
N GLU A 299 1.89 -33.76 14.53
CA GLU A 299 1.17 -34.98 14.16
C GLU A 299 2.06 -35.89 13.32
N ARG A 300 2.04 -37.22 13.58
CA ARG A 300 2.70 -38.20 12.70
C ARG A 300 1.78 -38.53 11.54
N ILE A 301 2.29 -38.39 10.30
CA ILE A 301 1.56 -38.70 9.09
C ILE A 301 1.67 -40.18 8.76
N ALA A 302 0.55 -40.90 8.82
CA ALA A 302 0.51 -42.31 8.40
C ALA A 302 0.44 -42.42 6.87
N ALA A 303 1.10 -43.42 6.30
CA ALA A 303 0.95 -43.71 4.87
C ALA A 303 -0.52 -44.00 4.51
N GLY A 304 -1.06 -43.32 3.48
CA GLY A 304 -2.45 -43.43 3.05
C GLY A 304 -3.44 -42.56 3.86
N SER A 305 -2.97 -41.70 4.78
CA SER A 305 -3.83 -40.66 5.39
C SER A 305 -4.12 -39.55 4.39
N GLU A 306 -5.11 -38.71 4.67
CA GLU A 306 -5.46 -37.55 3.83
C GLU A 306 -4.26 -36.59 3.69
N GLU A 307 -3.53 -36.33 4.77
CA GLU A 307 -2.33 -35.50 4.78
C GLU A 307 -1.20 -36.08 3.93
N TYR A 308 -1.06 -37.42 3.92
CA TYR A 308 -0.09 -38.11 3.07
C TYR A 308 -0.49 -37.98 1.59
N GLU A 309 -1.78 -38.19 1.29
CA GLU A 309 -2.28 -38.13 -0.08
C GLU A 309 -2.29 -36.71 -0.66
N ALA A 310 -2.30 -35.67 0.18
CA ALA A 310 -2.17 -34.27 -0.24
C ALA A 310 -0.75 -33.91 -0.74
N LEU A 311 0.28 -34.70 -0.38
CA LEU A 311 1.64 -34.52 -0.88
C LEU A 311 1.75 -34.94 -2.36
N THR A 312 2.63 -34.29 -3.12
CA THR A 312 3.00 -34.76 -4.47
C THR A 312 3.72 -36.11 -4.40
N ASP A 313 3.81 -36.83 -5.51
CA ASP A 313 4.53 -38.11 -5.55
C ASP A 313 6.02 -37.94 -5.24
N VAL A 314 6.61 -36.79 -5.62
CA VAL A 314 7.99 -36.45 -5.30
C VAL A 314 8.16 -36.17 -3.80
N GLN A 315 7.27 -35.41 -3.21
CA GLN A 315 7.25 -35.12 -1.78
C GLN A 315 6.99 -36.37 -0.92
N LYS A 316 6.12 -37.28 -1.39
CA LYS A 316 5.91 -38.60 -0.76
C LYS A 316 7.17 -39.44 -0.77
N ALA A 317 7.98 -39.37 -1.82
CA ALA A 317 9.18 -40.19 -1.97
C ALA A 317 10.40 -39.57 -1.28
N TYR A 318 10.57 -38.26 -1.39
CA TYR A 318 11.85 -37.59 -1.10
C TYR A 318 11.68 -36.28 -0.35
N PRO A 319 12.23 -36.13 0.88
CA PRO A 319 12.47 -34.81 1.49
C PRO A 319 13.66 -34.10 0.83
N LEU A 320 13.95 -32.86 1.25
CA LEU A 320 15.19 -32.18 0.89
C LEU A 320 16.42 -33.01 1.27
N ASP A 321 17.48 -32.95 0.44
CA ASP A 321 18.74 -33.55 0.83
C ASP A 321 19.38 -32.77 2.01
N GLU A 322 20.39 -33.36 2.63
CA GLU A 322 20.97 -32.81 3.86
C GLU A 322 21.53 -31.41 3.70
N MET A 323 22.23 -31.15 2.61
CA MET A 323 22.85 -29.85 2.38
C MET A 323 21.84 -28.77 2.04
N ASN A 324 20.87 -29.07 1.15
CA ASN A 324 19.79 -28.11 0.85
C ASN A 324 18.92 -27.84 2.08
N ASN A 325 18.62 -28.86 2.88
CA ASN A 325 17.86 -28.68 4.12
C ASN A 325 18.55 -27.74 5.09
N LEU A 326 19.84 -27.98 5.36
CA LEU A 326 20.64 -27.11 6.23
C LEU A 326 20.74 -25.69 5.67
N SER A 327 21.12 -25.56 4.40
CA SER A 327 21.30 -24.26 3.73
C SER A 327 20.03 -23.44 3.75
N PHE A 328 18.88 -24.07 3.41
CA PHE A 328 17.60 -23.40 3.43
C PHE A 328 17.16 -22.96 4.83
N ILE A 329 17.21 -23.86 5.84
CA ILE A 329 16.81 -23.52 7.21
C ILE A 329 17.65 -22.37 7.76
N MET A 330 18.97 -22.36 7.52
CA MET A 330 19.84 -21.28 7.96
C MET A 330 19.56 -19.97 7.26
N ALA A 331 19.32 -19.97 5.94
CA ALA A 331 18.94 -18.79 5.19
C ALA A 331 17.54 -18.28 5.64
N PHE A 332 16.57 -19.16 5.76
CA PHE A 332 15.20 -18.84 6.12
C PHE A 332 15.12 -18.13 7.49
N GLU A 333 15.89 -18.58 8.47
CA GLU A 333 15.97 -17.96 9.79
C GLU A 333 16.77 -16.66 9.80
N SER A 334 17.76 -16.53 8.90
CA SER A 334 18.60 -15.33 8.80
C SER A 334 17.98 -14.20 8.01
N LEU A 335 16.95 -14.48 7.20
CA LEU A 335 16.24 -13.46 6.44
C LEU A 335 15.54 -12.47 7.37
N PRO A 336 15.68 -11.14 7.15
CA PRO A 336 15.07 -10.14 8.02
C PRO A 336 13.54 -10.19 7.93
N ASN A 337 12.86 -9.71 8.99
CA ASN A 337 11.41 -9.49 9.01
C ASN A 337 11.03 -8.44 10.04
N GLY A 338 9.85 -7.81 9.88
CA GLY A 338 9.33 -6.82 10.79
C GLY A 338 9.97 -5.43 10.62
N ILE A 339 9.92 -4.63 11.68
CA ILE A 339 10.46 -3.26 11.68
C ILE A 339 11.97 -3.30 11.67
N GLN A 340 12.58 -2.60 10.72
CA GLN A 340 14.03 -2.46 10.58
C GLN A 340 14.55 -1.10 11.05
N ALA A 341 13.75 -0.04 10.87
CA ALA A 341 14.09 1.31 11.33
C ALA A 341 12.83 2.09 11.71
N MET A 342 12.96 2.92 12.75
CA MET A 342 11.98 3.93 13.14
C MET A 342 12.40 5.29 12.59
N CYS A 343 11.42 6.17 12.33
CA CYS A 343 11.69 7.54 11.89
C CYS A 343 12.59 8.26 12.92
N PRO A 344 13.69 8.92 12.52
CA PRO A 344 14.57 9.64 13.44
C PRO A 344 13.86 10.77 14.17
N ASP A 345 12.96 11.46 13.49
CA ASP A 345 12.27 12.67 13.98
C ASP A 345 11.02 12.33 14.78
N ASP A 346 10.40 11.18 14.54
CA ASP A 346 9.28 10.65 15.34
C ASP A 346 9.43 9.15 15.59
N LYS A 347 9.87 8.79 16.80
CA LYS A 347 10.09 7.40 17.21
C LYS A 347 8.81 6.57 17.34
N SER A 348 7.62 7.15 17.18
CA SER A 348 6.37 6.43 17.11
C SER A 348 6.06 5.91 15.68
N GLN A 349 6.77 6.44 14.68
CA GLN A 349 6.55 6.12 13.27
C GLN A 349 7.60 5.15 12.72
N VAL A 350 7.14 4.22 11.89
CA VAL A 350 8.02 3.24 11.22
C VAL A 350 8.56 3.84 9.93
N GLN A 351 9.90 3.82 9.77
CA GLN A 351 10.57 4.24 8.55
C GLN A 351 10.73 3.09 7.56
N THR A 352 11.23 1.94 8.05
CA THR A 352 11.58 0.79 7.20
C THR A 352 11.08 -0.50 7.83
N SER A 353 10.39 -1.31 7.06
CA SER A 353 9.91 -2.63 7.49
C SER A 353 9.82 -3.61 6.32
N LEU A 354 9.69 -4.89 6.64
CA LEU A 354 9.32 -5.90 5.67
C LEU A 354 8.49 -7.00 6.32
N ASN A 355 7.75 -7.73 5.49
CA ASN A 355 6.91 -8.84 5.91
C ASN A 355 7.06 -10.03 4.97
N LEU A 356 7.44 -11.19 5.52
CA LEU A 356 7.37 -12.46 4.80
C LEU A 356 5.91 -12.91 4.70
N GLY A 357 5.22 -12.49 3.64
CA GLY A 357 3.79 -12.72 3.48
C GLY A 357 3.45 -14.10 2.92
N ILE A 358 4.28 -14.65 2.03
CA ILE A 358 4.02 -15.93 1.36
C ILE A 358 5.25 -16.83 1.43
N LEU A 359 5.01 -18.10 1.70
CA LEU A 359 5.98 -19.18 1.68
C LEU A 359 5.33 -20.40 0.99
N ASN A 360 5.95 -20.90 -0.05
CA ASN A 360 5.40 -21.99 -0.86
C ASN A 360 6.48 -22.98 -1.32
N THR A 361 6.21 -24.27 -1.18
CA THR A 361 7.10 -25.35 -1.60
C THR A 361 6.56 -26.11 -2.80
N SER A 362 7.29 -26.09 -3.91
CA SER A 362 7.07 -26.97 -5.05
C SER A 362 7.93 -28.25 -5.00
N ASP A 363 7.95 -29.04 -6.06
CA ASP A 363 8.77 -30.24 -6.13
C ASP A 363 10.28 -29.95 -6.21
N ASP A 364 10.66 -28.80 -6.79
CA ASP A 364 12.03 -28.43 -7.16
C ASP A 364 12.53 -27.12 -6.55
N LYS A 365 11.65 -26.35 -5.87
CA LYS A 365 12.03 -25.08 -5.22
C LYS A 365 11.15 -24.71 -4.04
N ILE A 366 11.66 -23.80 -3.22
CA ILE A 366 10.90 -23.09 -2.20
C ILE A 366 10.93 -21.60 -2.56
N ASP A 367 9.75 -21.02 -2.73
CA ASP A 367 9.56 -19.61 -3.07
C ASP A 367 9.06 -18.83 -1.86
N LEU A 368 9.62 -17.65 -1.65
CA LEU A 368 9.21 -16.69 -0.64
C LEU A 368 8.71 -15.41 -1.32
N SER A 369 7.80 -14.68 -0.67
CA SER A 369 7.41 -13.33 -1.09
C SER A 369 7.40 -12.38 0.10
N TYR A 370 8.18 -11.33 -0.02
CA TYR A 370 8.30 -10.25 0.96
C TYR A 370 7.69 -8.96 0.43
N CYS A 371 6.84 -8.32 1.22
CA CYS A 371 6.48 -6.92 1.02
C CYS A 371 7.48 -6.05 1.80
N VAL A 372 8.33 -5.32 1.08
CA VAL A 372 9.33 -4.39 1.64
C VAL A 372 8.80 -2.97 1.56
N ARG A 373 8.95 -2.19 2.64
CA ARG A 373 8.49 -0.80 2.72
C ARG A 373 9.53 0.09 3.37
N SER A 374 9.74 1.29 2.81
CA SER A 374 10.56 2.33 3.44
C SER A 374 10.20 3.71 2.89
N SER A 375 10.12 4.72 3.76
CA SER A 375 10.04 6.13 3.32
C SER A 375 11.38 6.66 2.80
N VAL A 376 12.49 5.93 3.03
CA VAL A 376 13.84 6.26 2.56
C VAL A 376 14.28 5.26 1.50
N ASN A 377 14.40 5.71 0.24
CA ASN A 377 14.68 4.82 -0.90
C ASN A 377 16.00 4.04 -0.74
N SER A 378 17.06 4.68 -0.23
CA SER A 378 18.35 4.00 0.01
C SER A 378 18.27 2.88 1.04
N ASP A 379 17.41 3.00 2.04
CA ASP A 379 17.19 1.95 3.05
C ASP A 379 16.41 0.77 2.46
N LYS A 380 15.43 1.06 1.60
CA LYS A 380 14.71 0.04 0.82
C LYS A 380 15.66 -0.76 -0.06
N GLU A 381 16.49 -0.07 -0.84
CA GLU A 381 17.48 -0.69 -1.73
C GLU A 381 18.46 -1.55 -0.96
N LYS A 382 18.99 -1.04 0.17
CA LYS A 382 19.88 -1.80 1.04
C LYS A 382 19.21 -3.06 1.58
N LEU A 383 17.96 -2.97 2.03
CA LEU A 383 17.22 -4.12 2.56
C LEU A 383 16.98 -5.18 1.47
N LEU A 384 16.66 -4.76 0.25
CA LEU A 384 16.54 -5.67 -0.91
C LEU A 384 17.89 -6.36 -1.19
N GLN A 385 19.02 -5.64 -1.12
CA GLN A 385 20.34 -6.22 -1.30
C GLN A 385 20.68 -7.23 -0.18
N ASP A 386 20.36 -6.92 1.07
CA ASP A 386 20.60 -7.82 2.20
C ASP A 386 19.81 -9.15 2.02
N ILE A 387 18.54 -9.09 1.56
CA ILE A 387 17.74 -10.29 1.24
C ILE A 387 18.38 -11.08 0.09
N GLU A 388 18.81 -10.38 -0.98
CA GLU A 388 19.43 -11.02 -2.14
C GLU A 388 20.74 -11.72 -1.76
N ASP A 389 21.61 -11.09 -0.95
CA ASP A 389 22.88 -11.65 -0.51
C ASP A 389 22.68 -12.92 0.33
N ILE A 390 21.72 -12.92 1.26
CA ILE A 390 21.37 -14.11 2.04
C ILE A 390 20.84 -15.21 1.11
N THR A 391 19.94 -14.88 0.19
CA THR A 391 19.35 -15.82 -0.77
C THR A 391 20.42 -16.47 -1.63
N ARG A 392 21.33 -15.67 -2.20
CA ARG A 392 22.43 -16.16 -3.04
C ARG A 392 23.43 -17.00 -2.25
N SER A 393 23.72 -16.65 -1.00
CA SER A 393 24.63 -17.43 -0.15
C SER A 393 24.14 -18.86 0.10
N ALA A 394 22.83 -19.07 0.06
CA ALA A 394 22.18 -20.39 0.17
C ALA A 394 21.93 -21.06 -1.19
N GLY A 395 22.42 -20.48 -2.29
CA GLY A 395 22.29 -21.03 -3.64
C GLY A 395 20.94 -20.70 -4.32
N GLY A 396 20.18 -19.75 -3.78
CA GLY A 396 18.96 -19.23 -4.36
C GLY A 396 19.18 -18.06 -5.32
N GLU A 397 18.11 -17.60 -5.89
CA GLU A 397 18.01 -16.38 -6.72
C GLU A 397 16.84 -15.52 -6.26
N MET A 398 16.85 -14.24 -6.54
CA MET A 398 15.79 -13.31 -6.17
C MET A 398 15.35 -12.49 -7.38
N SER A 399 14.04 -12.32 -7.54
CA SER A 399 13.45 -11.29 -8.39
C SER A 399 12.76 -10.23 -7.53
N VAL A 400 12.60 -9.03 -8.11
CA VAL A 400 11.92 -7.90 -7.46
C VAL A 400 10.88 -7.35 -8.41
N GLU A 401 9.68 -7.10 -7.91
CA GLU A 401 8.56 -6.54 -8.68
C GLU A 401 7.87 -5.42 -7.90
N GLY A 402 7.02 -4.62 -8.57
CA GLY A 402 6.18 -3.61 -7.94
C GLY A 402 6.99 -2.58 -7.15
N VAL A 403 8.12 -2.11 -7.72
CA VAL A 403 8.98 -1.11 -7.07
C VAL A 403 8.38 0.27 -7.26
N TYR A 404 8.12 0.95 -6.14
CA TYR A 404 7.74 2.37 -6.15
C TYR A 404 8.52 3.14 -5.09
N PRO A 405 8.77 4.46 -5.31
CA PRO A 405 9.56 5.27 -4.42
C PRO A 405 8.81 5.66 -3.15
N GLY A 406 9.56 5.90 -2.08
CA GLY A 406 9.08 6.55 -0.88
C GLY A 406 9.28 8.05 -0.91
N TRP A 407 8.61 8.72 -0.01
CA TRP A 407 8.74 10.13 0.26
C TRP A 407 9.07 10.34 1.74
N ALA A 408 10.30 10.75 2.00
CA ALA A 408 10.79 10.96 3.36
C ALA A 408 10.21 12.26 3.96
N TYR A 409 9.95 12.25 5.26
CA TYR A 409 9.54 13.45 5.99
C TYR A 409 10.65 14.50 6.01
N ASP A 410 10.31 15.74 5.66
CA ASP A 410 11.16 16.93 5.81
C ASP A 410 10.57 17.86 6.89
N PRO A 411 11.15 17.88 8.11
CA PRO A 411 10.67 18.73 9.20
C PRO A 411 10.88 20.22 8.95
N ASP A 412 11.74 20.59 7.99
CA ASP A 412 12.08 21.97 7.66
C ASP A 412 11.25 22.52 6.46
N SER A 413 10.30 21.74 5.91
CA SER A 413 9.47 22.14 4.77
C SER A 413 8.71 23.45 5.05
N GLU A 414 8.96 24.44 4.19
CA GLU A 414 8.27 25.73 4.21
C GLU A 414 6.79 25.56 3.87
N LEU A 415 6.48 24.69 2.89
CA LEU A 415 5.10 24.41 2.49
C LEU A 415 4.30 23.84 3.65
N THR A 416 4.84 22.82 4.34
CA THR A 416 4.18 22.22 5.52
C THR A 416 3.88 23.24 6.58
N LYS A 417 4.85 24.14 6.86
CA LYS A 417 4.65 25.22 7.83
C LYS A 417 3.56 26.21 7.39
N ILE A 418 3.57 26.67 6.14
CA ILE A 418 2.54 27.59 5.60
C ILE A 418 1.16 26.94 5.73
N MET A 419 1.03 25.67 5.41
CA MET A 419 -0.24 24.94 5.48
C MET A 419 -0.73 24.78 6.91
N CYS A 420 0.13 24.36 7.82
CA CYS A 420 -0.24 24.22 9.25
C CYS A 420 -0.65 25.57 9.88
N ASP A 421 0.14 26.62 9.64
CA ASP A 421 -0.17 27.96 10.15
C ASP A 421 -1.50 28.47 9.59
N THR A 422 -1.76 28.26 8.27
CA THR A 422 -3.03 28.63 7.64
C THR A 422 -4.22 27.89 8.22
N TYR A 423 -4.10 26.59 8.43
CA TYR A 423 -5.16 25.78 9.02
C TYR A 423 -5.51 26.25 10.44
N LYS A 424 -4.48 26.52 11.24
CA LYS A 424 -4.64 27.06 12.58
C LYS A 424 -5.28 28.45 12.61
N GLU A 425 -4.87 29.34 11.69
CA GLU A 425 -5.46 30.69 11.58
C GLU A 425 -6.94 30.64 11.20
N MET A 426 -7.33 29.77 10.26
CA MET A 426 -8.71 29.67 9.76
C MET A 426 -9.63 28.96 10.74
N TYR A 427 -9.17 27.87 11.36
CA TYR A 427 -10.03 26.96 12.14
C TYR A 427 -9.75 26.92 13.64
N GLY A 428 -8.69 27.58 14.11
CA GLY A 428 -8.31 27.63 15.53
C GLY A 428 -7.86 26.29 16.11
N LYS A 429 -7.47 25.35 15.23
CA LYS A 429 -7.01 23.99 15.57
C LYS A 429 -5.64 23.74 14.93
N GLU A 430 -4.78 23.00 15.62
CA GLU A 430 -3.56 22.47 14.98
C GLU A 430 -3.94 21.39 13.95
N ALA A 431 -3.25 21.37 12.81
CA ALA A 431 -3.30 20.25 11.90
C ALA A 431 -2.56 19.04 12.50
N VAL A 432 -2.98 17.86 12.15
CA VAL A 432 -2.28 16.62 12.51
C VAL A 432 -1.29 16.28 11.40
N ILE A 433 -0.01 16.18 11.74
CA ILE A 433 1.02 15.72 10.81
C ILE A 433 1.03 14.20 10.82
N GLU A 434 0.87 13.61 9.66
CA GLU A 434 0.78 12.17 9.50
C GLU A 434 1.86 11.65 8.54
N MET A 435 2.48 10.55 8.93
CA MET A 435 3.41 9.78 8.10
C MET A 435 2.79 8.41 7.89
N ILE A 436 2.46 8.06 6.65
CA ILE A 436 1.80 6.79 6.35
C ILE A 436 2.81 5.73 5.89
N HIS A 437 2.65 4.51 6.40
CA HIS A 437 3.49 3.38 6.01
C HIS A 437 2.87 2.57 4.83
N ALA A 438 2.31 3.32 3.88
CA ALA A 438 1.72 2.85 2.61
C ALA A 438 2.20 3.77 1.48
N GLY A 439 1.99 3.38 0.22
CA GLY A 439 2.32 4.21 -0.94
C GLY A 439 1.27 5.28 -1.19
N VAL A 440 1.69 6.45 -1.66
CA VAL A 440 0.88 7.48 -2.31
C VAL A 440 1.67 8.06 -3.47
N GLU A 441 0.98 8.65 -4.45
CA GLU A 441 1.61 9.19 -5.66
C GLU A 441 2.64 10.28 -5.39
N CYS A 442 2.55 11.01 -4.27
CA CYS A 442 3.55 11.99 -3.82
C CYS A 442 4.97 11.42 -3.82
N GLY A 443 5.14 10.10 -3.58
CA GLY A 443 6.44 9.44 -3.65
C GLY A 443 7.11 9.54 -5.00
N PHE A 444 6.37 9.38 -6.11
CA PHE A 444 6.91 9.49 -7.46
C PHE A 444 7.32 10.92 -7.80
N PHE A 445 6.55 11.90 -7.37
CA PHE A 445 6.86 13.31 -7.60
C PHE A 445 8.08 13.74 -6.78
N ALA A 446 8.15 13.38 -5.51
CA ALA A 446 9.27 13.70 -4.62
C ALA A 446 10.59 13.04 -5.08
N ASP A 447 10.53 11.84 -5.66
CA ASP A 447 11.69 11.12 -6.19
C ASP A 447 12.23 11.75 -7.48
N ARG A 448 11.36 12.29 -8.36
CA ARG A 448 11.73 12.77 -9.70
C ARG A 448 11.90 14.28 -9.82
N ILE A 449 11.30 15.07 -8.93
CA ILE A 449 11.41 16.52 -8.94
C ILE A 449 12.33 16.97 -7.80
N GLU A 450 13.57 17.27 -8.12
CA GLU A 450 14.57 17.72 -7.14
C GLU A 450 14.12 18.96 -6.37
N GLY A 451 14.12 18.87 -5.03
CA GLY A 451 13.73 19.96 -4.14
C GLY A 451 12.22 20.21 -4.08
N LEU A 452 11.39 19.25 -4.49
CA LEU A 452 9.94 19.33 -4.33
C LEU A 452 9.54 19.23 -2.85
N GLU A 453 8.79 20.21 -2.39
CA GLU A 453 8.02 20.12 -1.14
C GLU A 453 6.60 19.68 -1.49
N THR A 454 6.11 18.62 -0.89
CA THR A 454 4.76 18.11 -1.15
C THR A 454 4.02 17.80 0.15
N ILE A 455 2.69 17.83 0.08
CA ILE A 455 1.79 17.53 1.17
C ILE A 455 0.48 16.97 0.60
N SER A 456 -0.05 15.91 1.23
CA SER A 456 -1.36 15.39 0.88
C SER A 456 -2.37 15.75 1.96
N PHE A 457 -3.57 16.16 1.55
CA PHE A 457 -4.68 16.54 2.42
C PHE A 457 -6.00 16.42 1.64
N GLY A 458 -7.13 16.48 2.33
CA GLY A 458 -8.42 16.42 1.68
C GLY A 458 -9.59 16.60 2.65
N PRO A 459 -10.84 16.49 2.16
CA PRO A 459 -12.04 16.54 2.98
C PRO A 459 -12.31 15.20 3.67
N ASN A 460 -13.31 15.18 4.55
CA ASN A 460 -13.75 13.93 5.15
C ASN A 460 -14.50 13.07 4.14
N ILE A 461 -13.90 11.93 3.79
CA ILE A 461 -14.51 10.86 3.01
C ILE A 461 -14.57 9.63 3.90
N HIS A 462 -15.67 8.92 3.91
CA HIS A 462 -15.85 7.76 4.77
C HIS A 462 -16.20 6.53 3.95
N ASP A 463 -15.83 5.35 4.46
CA ASP A 463 -16.11 4.04 3.87
C ASP A 463 -15.63 3.94 2.40
N ILE A 464 -14.49 4.60 2.07
CA ILE A 464 -13.85 4.53 0.75
C ILE A 464 -13.72 3.08 0.27
N HIS A 465 -13.65 2.88 -1.04
CA HIS A 465 -13.53 1.57 -1.69
C HIS A 465 -14.68 0.60 -1.35
N THR A 466 -15.84 1.12 -0.92
CA THR A 466 -17.06 0.34 -0.68
C THR A 466 -18.29 1.04 -1.27
N PHE A 467 -19.37 0.28 -1.48
CA PHE A 467 -20.66 0.84 -1.90
C PHE A 467 -21.34 1.71 -0.82
N ARG A 468 -20.70 1.95 0.33
CA ARG A 468 -21.16 2.86 1.39
C ARG A 468 -20.35 4.15 1.45
N GLU A 469 -19.49 4.37 0.50
CA GLU A 469 -18.67 5.57 0.39
C GLU A 469 -19.53 6.84 0.45
N LYS A 470 -19.05 7.84 1.21
CA LYS A 470 -19.78 9.09 1.42
C LYS A 470 -18.82 10.26 1.66
N LEU A 471 -19.14 11.40 1.06
CA LEU A 471 -18.40 12.66 1.12
C LEU A 471 -19.14 13.64 2.04
N ASP A 472 -18.44 14.20 3.05
CA ASP A 472 -18.96 15.22 3.95
C ASP A 472 -19.05 16.58 3.25
N ILE A 473 -20.28 17.12 3.12
CA ILE A 473 -20.56 18.37 2.40
C ILE A 473 -19.90 19.58 3.10
N GLU A 474 -19.99 19.67 4.41
CA GLU A 474 -19.42 20.80 5.17
C GLU A 474 -17.89 20.75 5.18
N SER A 475 -17.31 19.56 5.27
CA SER A 475 -15.86 19.37 5.14
C SER A 475 -15.36 19.78 3.75
N THR A 476 -16.07 19.37 2.69
CA THR A 476 -15.76 19.77 1.30
C THR A 476 -15.68 21.30 1.17
N LYS A 477 -16.63 22.01 1.78
CA LYS A 477 -16.61 23.48 1.78
C LYS A 477 -15.41 24.05 2.53
N ARG A 478 -15.12 23.53 3.74
CA ARG A 478 -13.97 24.03 4.52
C ARG A 478 -12.64 23.79 3.80
N VAL A 479 -12.47 22.64 3.17
CA VAL A 479 -11.25 22.32 2.42
C VAL A 479 -11.13 23.21 1.18
N TRP A 480 -12.23 23.54 0.49
CA TRP A 480 -12.21 24.53 -0.59
C TRP A 480 -11.75 25.91 -0.13
N ASP A 481 -12.36 26.42 0.96
CA ASP A 481 -11.98 27.71 1.54
C ASP A 481 -10.49 27.72 1.95
N TYR A 482 -10.01 26.59 2.45
CA TYR A 482 -8.62 26.38 2.84
C TYR A 482 -7.66 26.38 1.64
N ILE A 483 -7.98 25.67 0.57
CA ILE A 483 -7.17 25.65 -0.68
C ILE A 483 -6.99 27.09 -1.21
N ILE A 484 -8.08 27.87 -1.27
CA ILE A 484 -8.04 29.27 -1.73
C ILE A 484 -7.08 30.11 -0.86
N GLU A 485 -7.17 30.00 0.46
CA GLU A 485 -6.32 30.79 1.35
C GLU A 485 -4.85 30.36 1.30
N VAL A 486 -4.56 29.03 1.14
CA VAL A 486 -3.20 28.54 0.94
C VAL A 486 -2.62 29.09 -0.38
N LEU A 487 -3.34 28.97 -1.50
CA LEU A 487 -2.88 29.49 -2.79
C LEU A 487 -2.63 31.00 -2.75
N LYS A 488 -3.46 31.75 -2.04
CA LYS A 488 -3.26 33.19 -1.82
C LYS A 488 -2.01 33.49 -0.98
N LYS A 489 -1.65 32.64 -0.01
CA LYS A 489 -0.40 32.80 0.77
C LYS A 489 0.84 32.41 -0.02
N LEU A 490 0.69 31.56 -1.04
CA LEU A 490 1.75 31.17 -1.96
C LEU A 490 1.91 32.15 -3.14
N SER A 491 1.03 33.19 -3.20
CA SER A 491 0.96 34.21 -4.27
C SER A 491 1.78 35.50 -3.92
#